data_1d16efdf29339d4900196b6abfcd7acb
#
_entry.id   1d16efdf29339d4900196b6abfcd7acb
#
_cell.length_a   1.000
_cell.length_b   1.000
_cell.length_c   1.000
_cell.angle_alpha   90.00
_cell.angle_beta   90.00
_cell.angle_gamma   90.00
#
_symmetry.space_group_name_H-M   'P 1'
#
loop_
_entity.id
_entity.type
_entity.pdbx_description
1 polymer ?
#
loop_
_entity_poly.entity_id
_entity_poly.type
_entity_poly.pdbx_seq_one_letter_code
_entity_poly.pdbx_strand_id
1 'polypeptide(L)'
;ADGSTRTFPRDEVAFEPLRHWRSPRTAISYPVAWRLRVGQRIFVVEGLLDDQELDSRRSTGAIYWEGAVRLREDGREVGRGYLEMTGYGERIRVG
;
A
#
# COMPACT_ATOMS: atom_id res chain seq x y z
N ALA A 1 2.75 -23.74 6.03
CA ALA A 1 1.52 -23.47 6.74
C ALA A 1 0.56 -24.61 6.55
N ASP A 2 -0.27 -24.77 7.47
CA ASP A 2 -1.24 -25.86 7.51
C ASP A 2 -2.59 -25.46 6.90
N GLY A 3 -2.63 -24.32 6.24
CA GLY A 3 -3.87 -23.83 5.66
C GLY A 3 -4.80 -23.14 6.62
N SER A 4 -4.43 -23.02 7.86
CA SER A 4 -5.26 -22.30 8.80
C SER A 4 -5.14 -20.80 8.59
N THR A 5 -6.19 -20.07 8.93
CA THR A 5 -6.17 -18.62 8.93
C THR A 5 -6.04 -18.11 10.35
N ARG A 6 -5.33 -17.00 10.49
CA ARG A 6 -5.20 -16.34 11.76
C ARG A 6 -5.79 -14.95 11.65
N THR A 7 -6.53 -14.57 12.69
CA THR A 7 -7.10 -13.24 12.78
C THR A 7 -6.46 -12.53 13.96
N PHE A 8 -5.96 -11.33 13.72
CA PHE A 8 -5.36 -10.52 14.78
C PHE A 8 -6.33 -9.41 15.16
N PRO A 9 -6.45 -9.08 16.44
CA PRO A 9 -7.19 -7.90 16.83
C PRO A 9 -6.61 -6.66 16.17
N ARG A 10 -7.48 -5.68 15.97
CA ARG A 10 -7.08 -4.45 15.26
C ARG A 10 -5.87 -3.78 15.91
N ASP A 11 -5.77 -3.81 17.24
CA ASP A 11 -4.68 -3.16 17.94
C ASP A 11 -3.36 -3.92 17.81
N GLU A 12 -3.37 -5.13 17.25
CA GLU A 12 -2.14 -5.88 17.00
C GLU A 12 -1.65 -5.73 15.56
N VAL A 13 -2.36 -4.97 14.73
CA VAL A 13 -1.98 -4.72 13.36
C VAL A 13 -1.80 -3.22 13.18
N ALA A 14 -0.63 -2.83 12.69
CA ALA A 14 -0.34 -1.42 12.47
C ALA A 14 0.38 -1.24 11.14
N PHE A 15 -0.04 -0.23 10.39
CA PHE A 15 0.62 0.20 9.16
C PHE A 15 1.24 1.57 9.39
N GLU A 16 2.48 1.72 8.98
CA GLU A 16 3.19 2.99 9.07
C GLU A 16 3.84 3.28 7.72
N PRO A 17 3.53 4.42 7.08
CA PRO A 17 4.18 4.75 5.82
C PRO A 17 5.67 4.99 6.03
N LEU A 18 6.49 4.44 5.13
CA LEU A 18 7.93 4.61 5.17
C LEU A 18 8.45 5.47 4.04
N ARG A 19 7.82 5.40 2.87
CA ARG A 19 8.29 6.13 1.70
C ARG A 19 7.10 6.51 0.84
N HIS A 20 7.17 7.69 0.25
CA HIS A 20 6.12 8.20 -0.62
C HIS A 20 6.68 8.40 -2.03
N TRP A 21 5.80 8.25 -3.00
CA TRP A 21 6.07 8.58 -4.39
C TRP A 21 5.02 9.57 -4.86
N ARG A 22 5.47 10.64 -5.50
CA ARG A 22 4.57 11.66 -6.02
C ARG A 22 4.41 11.49 -7.50
N SER A 23 3.17 11.38 -7.96
CA SER A 23 2.88 11.22 -9.38
C SER A 23 3.24 12.48 -10.15
N PRO A 24 4.03 12.37 -11.22
CA PRO A 24 4.31 13.53 -12.06
C PRO A 24 3.10 13.97 -12.88
N ARG A 25 2.09 13.12 -13.02
CA ARG A 25 0.89 13.42 -13.80
C ARG A 25 -0.17 14.12 -12.98
N THR A 26 -0.37 13.71 -11.74
CA THR A 26 -1.46 14.18 -10.91
C THR A 26 -1.00 14.97 -9.70
N ALA A 27 0.28 14.92 -9.38
CA ALA A 27 0.87 15.52 -8.17
C ALA A 27 0.35 14.89 -6.88
N ILE A 28 -0.35 13.77 -6.96
CA ILE A 28 -0.80 13.04 -5.79
C ILE A 28 0.36 12.26 -5.21
N SER A 29 0.52 12.31 -3.90
CA SER A 29 1.57 11.57 -3.20
C SER A 29 0.98 10.31 -2.61
N TYR A 30 1.56 9.17 -2.94
CA TYR A 30 1.12 7.86 -2.43
C TYR A 30 2.20 7.26 -1.56
N PRO A 31 1.84 6.66 -0.43
CA PRO A 31 2.80 5.86 0.31
C PRO A 31 3.02 4.54 -0.43
N VAL A 32 4.23 4.31 -0.89
CA VAL A 32 4.54 3.12 -1.71
C VAL A 32 5.41 2.12 -0.97
N ALA A 33 5.78 2.42 0.25
CA ALA A 33 6.42 1.47 1.15
C ALA A 33 5.86 1.69 2.55
N TRP A 34 5.61 0.58 3.24
CA TRP A 34 4.97 0.59 4.55
C TRP A 34 5.69 -0.35 5.49
N ARG A 35 5.71 0.01 6.77
CA ARG A 35 6.01 -0.95 7.82
C ARG A 35 4.68 -1.54 8.28
N LEU A 36 4.59 -2.86 8.22
CA LEU A 36 3.41 -3.58 8.68
C LEU A 36 3.80 -4.39 9.91
N ARG A 37 3.15 -4.10 11.03
CA ARG A 37 3.33 -4.90 12.23
C ARG A 37 2.09 -5.76 12.44
N VAL A 38 2.31 -7.05 12.59
CA VAL A 38 1.25 -8.01 12.87
C VAL A 38 1.69 -8.81 14.10
N GLY A 39 1.10 -8.49 15.24
CA GLY A 39 1.55 -9.07 16.49
C GLY A 39 2.98 -8.65 16.78
N GLN A 40 3.88 -9.61 16.88
CA GLN A 40 5.30 -9.36 17.11
C GLN A 40 6.14 -9.40 15.83
N ARG A 41 5.51 -9.67 14.70
CA ARG A 41 6.22 -9.74 13.42
C ARG A 41 6.16 -8.39 12.72
N ILE A 42 7.25 -8.03 12.09
CA ILE A 42 7.36 -6.78 11.36
C ILE A 42 7.77 -7.08 9.92
N PHE A 43 6.98 -6.53 9.01
CA PHE A 43 7.23 -6.67 7.58
C PHE A 43 7.40 -5.30 6.96
N VAL A 44 8.10 -5.26 5.84
CA VAL A 44 8.07 -4.10 4.95
C VAL A 44 7.25 -4.50 3.73
N VAL A 45 6.24 -3.71 3.43
CA VAL A 45 5.41 -3.89 2.23
C VAL A 45 5.82 -2.80 1.27
N GLU A 46 6.23 -3.16 0.06
CA GLU A 46 6.66 -2.16 -0.90
C GLU A 46 6.17 -2.51 -2.30
N GLY A 47 5.81 -1.49 -3.07
CA GLY A 47 5.41 -1.68 -4.45
C GLY A 47 6.55 -2.22 -5.29
N LEU A 48 6.24 -3.11 -6.21
CA LEU A 48 7.24 -3.58 -7.17
C LEU A 48 7.66 -2.46 -8.11
N LEU A 49 6.73 -1.55 -8.38
CA LEU A 49 6.97 -0.31 -9.11
C LEU A 49 6.35 0.82 -8.29
N ASP A 50 6.96 1.98 -8.29
CA ASP A 50 6.37 3.13 -7.62
C ASP A 50 5.13 3.62 -8.37
N ASP A 51 5.24 3.67 -9.70
CA ASP A 51 4.18 4.20 -10.54
C ASP A 51 3.21 3.09 -10.93
N GLN A 52 2.22 2.91 -10.08
CA GLN A 52 1.10 2.01 -10.36
C GLN A 52 -0.21 2.79 -10.23
N GLU A 53 -0.15 4.07 -10.55
CA GLU A 53 -1.31 4.94 -10.53
C GLU A 53 -2.21 4.69 -11.73
N LEU A 54 -3.51 4.65 -11.48
CA LEU A 54 -4.53 4.49 -12.51
C LEU A 54 -5.45 5.70 -12.47
N ASP A 55 -5.62 6.32 -13.63
CA ASP A 55 -6.49 7.47 -13.77
C ASP A 55 -7.74 7.04 -14.53
N SER A 56 -8.79 6.78 -13.79
CA SER A 56 -10.06 6.32 -14.34
C SER A 56 -11.14 7.40 -14.26
N ARG A 57 -10.74 8.67 -14.26
CA ARG A 57 -11.69 9.75 -14.11
C ARG A 57 -12.77 9.77 -15.18
N ARG A 58 -12.43 9.32 -16.40
CA ARG A 58 -13.41 9.31 -17.49
C ARG A 58 -14.47 8.23 -17.33
N SER A 59 -14.14 7.13 -16.69
CA SER A 59 -15.08 6.01 -16.54
C SER A 59 -15.71 5.95 -15.16
N THR A 60 -14.90 6.04 -14.11
CA THR A 60 -15.37 5.88 -12.74
C THR A 60 -15.27 7.14 -11.90
N GLY A 61 -14.61 8.17 -12.42
CA GLY A 61 -14.39 9.40 -11.68
C GLY A 61 -13.29 9.34 -10.66
N ALA A 62 -12.48 8.29 -10.67
CA ALA A 62 -11.49 8.04 -9.61
C ALA A 62 -10.07 8.02 -10.14
N ILE A 63 -9.15 8.48 -9.30
CA ILE A 63 -7.72 8.28 -9.47
C ILE A 63 -7.27 7.47 -8.28
N TYR A 64 -6.54 6.40 -8.51
CA TYR A 64 -6.10 5.52 -7.43
C TYR A 64 -4.80 4.83 -7.81
N TRP A 65 -4.18 4.22 -6.81
CA TRP A 65 -2.96 3.45 -6.99
C TRP A 65 -3.30 2.01 -6.68
N GLU A 66 -2.98 1.09 -7.57
CA GLU A 66 -3.12 -0.32 -7.24
C GLU A 66 -2.08 -1.12 -7.98
N GLY A 67 -1.52 -2.11 -7.32
CA GLY A 67 -0.49 -2.88 -7.96
C GLY A 67 0.12 -3.92 -7.07
N ALA A 68 1.04 -4.67 -7.67
CA ALA A 68 1.75 -5.72 -6.98
C ALA A 68 2.72 -5.15 -5.97
N VAL A 69 2.78 -5.81 -4.82
CA VAL A 69 3.70 -5.45 -3.74
C VAL A 69 4.47 -6.69 -3.31
N ARG A 70 5.63 -6.46 -2.70
CA ARG A 70 6.38 -7.54 -2.06
C ARG A 70 6.38 -7.31 -0.56
N LEU A 71 6.44 -8.41 0.17
CA LEU A 71 6.60 -8.39 1.62
C LEU A 71 8.00 -8.85 1.95
N ARG A 72 8.68 -8.08 2.78
CA ARG A 72 10.00 -8.44 3.29
C ARG A 72 9.94 -8.57 4.79
N GLU A 73 10.69 -9.54 5.29
CA GLU A 73 10.89 -9.70 6.73
C GLU A 73 12.38 -9.95 6.95
N ASP A 74 13.00 -9.14 7.80
CA ASP A 74 14.45 -9.21 8.06
C ASP A 74 15.26 -9.12 6.76
N GLY A 75 14.83 -8.23 5.86
CA GLY A 75 15.55 -7.98 4.62
C GLY A 75 15.36 -9.03 3.53
N ARG A 76 14.50 -10.01 3.75
CA ARG A 76 14.26 -11.09 2.79
C ARG A 76 12.83 -11.05 2.30
N GLU A 77 12.65 -11.26 1.01
CA GLU A 77 11.30 -11.34 0.46
C GLU A 77 10.63 -12.62 0.94
N VAL A 78 9.50 -12.48 1.61
CA VAL A 78 8.77 -13.62 2.16
C VAL A 78 7.40 -13.80 1.49
N GLY A 79 6.99 -12.87 0.65
CA GLY A 79 5.72 -13.03 -0.05
C GLY A 79 5.45 -11.89 -0.98
N ARG A 80 4.37 -12.02 -1.71
CA ARG A 80 3.88 -10.99 -2.63
C ARG A 80 2.38 -10.84 -2.46
N GLY A 81 1.88 -9.67 -2.81
CA GLY A 81 0.47 -9.38 -2.70
C GLY A 81 0.06 -8.28 -3.66
N TYR A 82 -1.12 -7.76 -3.42
CA TYR A 82 -1.70 -6.72 -4.23
C TYR A 82 -2.28 -5.67 -3.30
N LEU A 83 -2.01 -4.40 -3.58
CA LEU A 83 -2.45 -3.31 -2.73
C LEU A 83 -3.22 -2.30 -3.55
N GLU A 84 -4.33 -1.83 -3.00
CA GLU A 84 -5.11 -0.78 -3.60
C GLU A 84 -5.20 0.39 -2.62
N MET A 85 -4.96 1.59 -3.14
CA MET A 85 -5.07 2.81 -2.34
C MET A 85 -5.96 3.81 -3.07
N THR A 86 -7.03 4.22 -2.40
CA THR A 86 -7.99 5.16 -2.94
C THR A 86 -8.11 6.35 -2.01
N GLY A 87 -8.67 7.44 -2.52
CA GLY A 87 -8.96 8.61 -1.70
C GLY A 87 -7.84 9.60 -1.52
N TYR A 88 -6.63 9.29 -1.98
CA TYR A 88 -5.50 10.20 -1.81
C TYR A 88 -5.66 11.46 -2.64
N GLY A 89 -6.25 11.35 -3.82
CA GLY A 89 -6.55 12.52 -4.63
C GLY A 89 -7.63 13.38 -4.04
N GLU A 90 -8.62 12.76 -3.42
CA GLU A 90 -9.71 13.48 -2.80
C GLU A 90 -9.26 14.32 -1.62
N ARG A 91 -8.30 13.81 -0.85
CA ARG A 91 -7.74 14.56 0.26
C ARG A 91 -7.10 15.86 -0.18
N ILE A 92 -6.50 15.84 -1.35
CA ILE A 92 -5.80 16.99 -1.89
C ILE A 92 -6.78 18.02 -2.40
N ARG A 93 -7.96 17.59 -2.81
CA ARG A 93 -8.97 18.48 -3.37
C ARG A 93 -9.78 19.22 -2.33
N VAL A 94 -9.63 18.89 -1.07
CA VAL A 94 -10.30 19.63 0.00
C VAL A 94 -9.64 20.97 0.10
N GLY A 95 -10.33 21.95 -0.31
CA GLY A 95 -9.72 23.26 -0.26
C GLY A 95 -10.69 24.27 0.04
#